data_8afc461d1ef3a6e4f28b5499dc637b11
#
_entry.id   8afc461d1ef3a6e4f28b5499dc637b11
#
_cell.length_a   1.000
_cell.length_b   1.000
_cell.length_c   1.000
_cell.angle_alpha   90.00
_cell.angle_beta   90.00
_cell.angle_gamma   90.00
#
_symmetry.space_group_name_H-M   'P 1'
#
loop_
_entity.id
_entity.type
_entity.pdbx_description
1 polymer ?
#
loop_
_entity_poly.entity_id
_entity_poly.type
_entity_poly.pdbx_seq_one_letter_code
_entity_poly.pdbx_strand_id
1 'polypeptide(L)'
;MTDQNRPEETQARAARFIRHLRESADTEDRPTVMVLAFEGWNDAGGAASSAVRSIATAAEAELAERIDDEDYYDYQFTRPRVRRNGPHREIVWPSTKVYRAQPESAEMNLLLVSGVEPSFRWQSFTAELLTRAAENDVSAIVLVGALLADVPHTRPIPSSLSSEDAALQEALDIDEPSYEGPTGIVGVLAHTADQAGIPAVSLWAAVPHYVGQAPSPKAQLALMRQLEDLLGLTLEVEEVAEDAEAWERGVDDLAQEDSDIAEYVQRLEEASDTPNLPEASGEAIAREFERYLRRRRPPEA
;
A
#
# COMPACT_ATOMS: atom_id res chain seq x y z
N MET A 1 -17.36 9.79 14.06
CA MET A 1 -16.99 11.15 13.60
C MET A 1 -17.72 11.39 12.31
N THR A 2 -18.40 12.52 12.18
CA THR A 2 -19.28 12.81 11.05
C THR A 2 -18.45 13.21 9.82
N ASP A 3 -18.83 12.70 8.66
CA ASP A 3 -18.23 12.89 7.33
C ASP A 3 -18.00 14.38 6.90
N GLN A 4 -18.50 15.33 7.65
CA GLN A 4 -18.41 16.77 7.34
C GLN A 4 -17.04 17.41 7.67
N ASN A 5 -16.20 16.78 8.50
CA ASN A 5 -14.89 17.34 8.89
C ASN A 5 -13.73 16.74 8.06
N ARG A 6 -14.00 15.73 7.24
CA ARG A 6 -12.99 15.01 6.48
C ARG A 6 -12.20 15.87 5.48
N PRO A 7 -12.85 16.76 4.67
CA PRO A 7 -12.10 17.57 3.71
C PRO A 7 -11.07 18.52 4.36
N GLU A 8 -11.37 19.04 5.54
CA GLU A 8 -10.46 19.95 6.26
C GLU A 8 -9.25 19.19 6.86
N GLU A 9 -9.47 17.99 7.39
CA GLU A 9 -8.39 17.15 7.94
C GLU A 9 -7.48 16.60 6.84
N THR A 10 -8.05 16.16 5.72
CA THR A 10 -7.34 15.74 4.51
C THR A 10 -6.41 16.83 4.00
N GLN A 11 -6.95 18.03 3.79
CA GLN A 11 -6.14 19.17 3.33
C GLN A 11 -5.05 19.54 4.36
N ALA A 12 -5.32 19.36 5.64
CA ALA A 12 -4.34 19.66 6.69
C ALA A 12 -3.15 18.69 6.70
N ARG A 13 -3.37 17.39 6.46
CA ARG A 13 -2.28 16.38 6.41
C ARG A 13 -1.41 16.58 5.18
N ALA A 14 -1.99 16.67 3.99
CA ALA A 14 -1.27 16.95 2.76
C ALA A 14 -0.46 18.24 2.85
N ALA A 15 -1.05 19.32 3.38
CA ALA A 15 -0.36 20.59 3.56
C ALA A 15 0.83 20.49 4.53
N ARG A 16 0.74 19.71 5.60
CA ARG A 16 1.87 19.45 6.52
C ARG A 16 2.97 18.68 5.81
N PHE A 17 2.61 17.63 5.06
CA PHE A 17 3.56 16.82 4.30
C PHE A 17 4.31 17.66 3.27
N ILE A 18 3.59 18.40 2.42
CA ILE A 18 4.19 19.26 1.39
C ILE A 18 5.11 20.33 2.00
N ARG A 19 4.67 20.98 3.08
CA ARG A 19 5.46 21.96 3.78
C ARG A 19 6.74 21.35 4.30
N HIS A 20 6.67 20.20 4.97
CA HIS A 20 7.84 19.48 5.46
C HIS A 20 8.84 19.17 4.33
N LEU A 21 8.36 18.68 3.17
CA LEU A 21 9.22 18.38 2.03
C LEU A 21 9.90 19.62 1.45
N ARG A 22 9.18 20.75 1.37
CA ARG A 22 9.72 22.03 0.89
C ARG A 22 10.78 22.59 1.85
N GLU A 23 10.49 22.57 3.14
CA GLU A 23 11.42 23.02 4.18
C GLU A 23 12.69 22.17 4.22
N SER A 24 12.56 20.85 4.07
CA SER A 24 13.72 19.92 4.06
C SER A 24 14.61 20.11 2.83
N ALA A 25 14.03 20.49 1.68
CA ALA A 25 14.77 20.73 0.45
C ALA A 25 15.19 22.22 0.26
N ASP A 26 14.82 23.11 1.19
CA ASP A 26 15.01 24.57 1.10
C ASP A 26 14.53 25.13 -0.26
N THR A 27 13.32 24.74 -0.68
CA THR A 27 12.74 25.12 -1.96
C THR A 27 11.25 25.40 -1.88
N GLU A 28 10.77 26.30 -2.75
CA GLU A 28 9.34 26.55 -2.96
C GLU A 28 8.77 25.73 -4.15
N ASP A 29 9.61 24.96 -4.82
CA ASP A 29 9.19 24.14 -5.96
C ASP A 29 8.23 23.02 -5.52
N ARG A 30 7.51 22.47 -6.49
CA ARG A 30 6.65 21.30 -6.25
C ARG A 30 7.53 20.08 -5.94
N PRO A 31 7.41 19.47 -4.75
CA PRO A 31 8.17 18.27 -4.44
C PRO A 31 7.72 17.10 -5.34
N THR A 32 8.63 16.21 -5.64
CA THR A 32 8.31 14.93 -6.30
C THR A 32 8.20 13.83 -5.25
N VAL A 33 7.05 13.15 -5.20
CA VAL A 33 6.81 12.02 -4.31
C VAL A 33 6.75 10.73 -5.13
N MET A 34 7.58 9.75 -4.77
CA MET A 34 7.51 8.42 -5.35
C MET A 34 6.55 7.55 -4.55
N VAL A 35 5.51 7.01 -5.20
CA VAL A 35 4.54 6.09 -4.58
C VAL A 35 4.68 4.73 -5.21
N LEU A 36 4.89 3.68 -4.40
CA LEU A 36 5.13 2.35 -4.95
C LEU A 36 4.35 1.25 -4.23
N ALA A 37 3.93 0.26 -5.04
CA ALA A 37 3.36 -1.00 -4.58
C ALA A 37 3.80 -2.15 -5.47
N PHE A 38 3.96 -3.34 -4.88
CA PHE A 38 4.36 -4.55 -5.59
C PHE A 38 3.36 -5.67 -5.35
N GLU A 39 2.87 -6.27 -6.44
CA GLU A 39 2.10 -7.52 -6.39
C GLU A 39 2.96 -8.63 -5.76
N GLY A 40 2.38 -9.40 -4.87
CA GLY A 40 3.08 -10.50 -4.20
C GLY A 40 2.83 -10.52 -2.70
N TRP A 41 3.88 -10.76 -1.92
CA TRP A 41 3.76 -11.01 -0.49
C TRP A 41 3.24 -9.82 0.33
N ASN A 42 3.54 -8.60 -0.11
CA ASN A 42 3.09 -7.36 0.53
C ASN A 42 1.78 -6.80 -0.06
N ASP A 43 1.00 -7.59 -0.80
CA ASP A 43 -0.19 -7.14 -1.52
C ASP A 43 -1.39 -8.06 -1.30
N ALA A 44 -1.77 -8.25 -0.04
CA ALA A 44 -2.93 -9.07 0.32
C ALA A 44 -4.19 -8.57 -0.40
N GLY A 45 -4.92 -9.49 -1.05
CA GLY A 45 -6.11 -9.16 -1.84
C GLY A 45 -5.84 -8.23 -3.03
N GLY A 46 -4.60 -8.03 -3.45
CA GLY A 46 -4.25 -7.12 -4.54
C GLY A 46 -4.57 -5.65 -4.23
N ALA A 47 -4.73 -5.30 -2.95
CA ALA A 47 -5.25 -4.01 -2.53
C ALA A 47 -4.26 -2.86 -2.77
N ALA A 48 -2.99 -3.05 -2.41
CA ALA A 48 -1.96 -2.03 -2.54
C ALA A 48 -1.65 -1.70 -4.02
N SER A 49 -1.40 -2.74 -4.83
CA SER A 49 -1.14 -2.55 -6.26
C SER A 49 -2.35 -1.98 -7.01
N SER A 50 -3.57 -2.33 -6.60
CA SER A 50 -4.79 -1.75 -7.17
C SER A 50 -4.96 -0.29 -6.80
N ALA A 51 -4.70 0.10 -5.54
CA ALA A 51 -4.74 1.49 -5.10
C ALA A 51 -3.77 2.37 -5.90
N VAL A 52 -2.51 1.94 -6.07
CA VAL A 52 -1.53 2.71 -6.84
C VAL A 52 -1.90 2.78 -8.33
N ARG A 53 -2.48 1.72 -8.91
CA ARG A 53 -3.02 1.76 -10.29
C ARG A 53 -4.18 2.73 -10.45
N SER A 54 -5.09 2.79 -9.47
CA SER A 54 -6.20 3.76 -9.48
C SER A 54 -5.68 5.20 -9.46
N ILE A 55 -4.65 5.49 -8.64
CA ILE A 55 -4.01 6.80 -8.63
C ILE A 55 -3.37 7.10 -9.99
N ALA A 56 -2.67 6.14 -10.59
CA ALA A 56 -2.05 6.33 -11.89
C ALA A 56 -3.09 6.66 -12.97
N THR A 57 -4.28 6.06 -12.89
CA THR A 57 -5.38 6.34 -13.81
C THR A 57 -5.98 7.73 -13.55
N ALA A 58 -6.29 8.06 -12.29
CA ALA A 58 -6.90 9.33 -11.92
C ALA A 58 -5.97 10.54 -12.18
N ALA A 59 -4.66 10.34 -12.02
CA ALA A 59 -3.64 11.36 -12.30
C ALA A 59 -3.20 11.39 -13.77
N GLU A 60 -3.86 10.64 -14.67
CA GLU A 60 -3.51 10.51 -16.10
C GLU A 60 -2.01 10.25 -16.31
N ALA A 61 -1.43 9.36 -15.47
CA ALA A 61 0.00 9.14 -15.42
C ALA A 61 0.54 8.48 -16.70
N GLU A 62 1.61 9.02 -17.23
CA GLU A 62 2.27 8.52 -18.43
C GLU A 62 3.37 7.52 -18.08
N LEU A 63 3.44 6.41 -18.82
CA LEU A 63 4.50 5.43 -18.67
C LEU A 63 5.84 6.06 -19.08
N ALA A 64 6.73 6.25 -18.12
CA ALA A 64 8.06 6.81 -18.35
C ALA A 64 9.09 5.71 -18.62
N GLU A 65 9.10 4.66 -17.81
CA GLU A 65 10.14 3.62 -17.84
C GLU A 65 9.59 2.23 -17.48
N ARG A 66 10.39 1.21 -17.80
CA ARG A 66 10.20 -0.18 -17.34
C ARG A 66 11.51 -0.72 -16.79
N ILE A 67 11.41 -1.45 -15.70
CA ILE A 67 12.47 -2.29 -15.16
C ILE A 67 12.01 -3.72 -15.47
N ASP A 68 12.61 -4.32 -16.48
CA ASP A 68 12.23 -5.63 -17.03
C ASP A 68 13.42 -6.59 -17.15
N ASP A 69 14.47 -6.34 -16.35
CA ASP A 69 15.62 -7.24 -16.27
C ASP A 69 15.18 -8.63 -15.81
N GLU A 70 15.39 -9.63 -16.66
CA GLU A 70 15.00 -11.02 -16.39
C GLU A 70 15.70 -11.61 -15.15
N ASP A 71 16.83 -11.04 -14.73
CA ASP A 71 17.55 -11.45 -13.54
C ASP A 71 16.80 -11.16 -12.23
N TYR A 72 15.75 -10.35 -12.27
CA TYR A 72 14.92 -10.06 -11.11
C TYR A 72 13.79 -11.06 -10.88
N TYR A 73 13.39 -11.85 -11.90
CA TYR A 73 12.17 -12.64 -11.83
C TYR A 73 12.41 -14.14 -12.01
N ASP A 74 11.78 -14.95 -11.16
CA ASP A 74 11.66 -16.39 -11.38
C ASP A 74 10.37 -16.66 -12.18
N TYR A 75 10.53 -16.94 -13.46
CA TYR A 75 9.41 -17.22 -14.35
C TYR A 75 8.67 -18.53 -14.05
N GLN A 76 9.16 -19.37 -13.15
CA GLN A 76 8.41 -20.53 -12.66
C GLN A 76 7.34 -20.12 -11.64
N PHE A 77 7.62 -19.09 -10.83
CA PHE A 77 6.67 -18.50 -9.87
C PHE A 77 5.90 -17.35 -10.49
N THR A 78 6.58 -16.36 -11.04
CA THR A 78 5.99 -15.19 -11.67
C THR A 78 5.89 -15.39 -13.18
N ARG A 79 4.90 -16.16 -13.61
CA ARG A 79 4.78 -16.58 -15.01
C ARG A 79 4.43 -15.42 -15.94
N PRO A 80 5.08 -15.30 -17.11
CA PRO A 80 4.63 -14.44 -18.19
C PRO A 80 3.19 -14.81 -18.61
N ARG A 81 2.41 -13.81 -18.98
CA ARG A 81 1.00 -13.98 -19.37
C ARG A 81 0.84 -13.80 -20.88
N VAL A 82 0.03 -14.65 -21.50
CA VAL A 82 -0.37 -14.47 -22.90
C VAL A 82 -1.60 -13.53 -22.91
N ARG A 83 -1.48 -12.41 -23.59
CA ARG A 83 -2.56 -11.45 -23.80
C ARG A 83 -2.93 -11.39 -25.30
N ARG A 84 -4.20 -11.16 -25.58
CA ARG A 84 -4.67 -10.86 -26.93
C ARG A 84 -4.64 -9.35 -27.16
N ASN A 85 -3.98 -8.92 -28.22
CA ASN A 85 -3.91 -7.52 -28.64
C ASN A 85 -4.46 -7.44 -30.08
N GLY A 86 -5.76 -7.17 -30.22
CA GLY A 86 -6.46 -7.27 -31.49
C GLY A 86 -6.37 -8.71 -32.08
N PRO A 87 -5.89 -8.87 -33.33
CA PRO A 87 -5.74 -10.20 -33.96
C PRO A 87 -4.50 -10.95 -33.46
N HIS A 88 -3.56 -10.30 -32.76
CA HIS A 88 -2.28 -10.87 -32.36
C HIS A 88 -2.31 -11.35 -30.90
N ARG A 89 -1.45 -12.30 -30.59
CA ARG A 89 -1.13 -12.73 -29.22
C ARG A 89 0.26 -12.21 -28.87
N GLU A 90 0.39 -11.65 -27.70
CA GLU A 90 1.65 -11.16 -27.14
C GLU A 90 1.93 -11.83 -25.80
N ILE A 91 3.20 -11.94 -25.46
CA ILE A 91 3.63 -12.36 -24.12
C ILE A 91 3.92 -11.09 -23.32
N VAL A 92 3.25 -10.97 -22.18
CA VAL A 92 3.50 -9.91 -21.20
C VAL A 92 4.41 -10.49 -20.11
N TRP A 93 5.61 -9.98 -20.07
CA TRP A 93 6.61 -10.38 -19.08
C TRP A 93 6.38 -9.64 -17.75
N PRO A 94 6.72 -10.25 -16.60
CA PRO A 94 6.81 -9.55 -15.35
C PRO A 94 7.74 -8.34 -15.48
N SER A 95 7.34 -7.22 -14.91
CA SER A 95 8.16 -6.00 -14.95
C SER A 95 7.69 -5.03 -13.89
N THR A 96 8.56 -4.12 -13.49
CA THR A 96 8.20 -2.94 -12.73
C THR A 96 8.07 -1.76 -13.68
N LYS A 97 6.99 -1.00 -13.56
CA LYS A 97 6.68 0.15 -14.40
C LYS A 97 6.77 1.41 -13.57
N VAL A 98 7.36 2.44 -14.15
CA VAL A 98 7.48 3.77 -13.58
C VAL A 98 6.65 4.74 -14.42
N TYR A 99 5.71 5.41 -13.80
CA TYR A 99 4.85 6.40 -14.43
C TYR A 99 5.11 7.78 -13.82
N ARG A 100 4.96 8.83 -14.62
CA ARG A 100 5.02 10.22 -14.17
C ARG A 100 3.65 10.87 -14.28
N ALA A 101 3.29 11.67 -13.27
CA ALA A 101 2.10 12.51 -13.29
C ALA A 101 2.34 13.84 -12.60
N GLN A 102 1.62 14.85 -13.04
CA GLN A 102 1.58 16.19 -12.46
C GLN A 102 0.11 16.59 -12.24
N PRO A 103 -0.57 15.96 -11.26
CA PRO A 103 -1.99 16.18 -11.07
C PRO A 103 -2.26 17.64 -10.70
N GLU A 104 -3.27 18.26 -11.34
CA GLU A 104 -3.65 19.66 -11.07
C GLU A 104 -4.19 19.82 -9.64
N SER A 105 -4.83 18.78 -9.10
CA SER A 105 -5.40 18.77 -7.75
C SER A 105 -4.39 18.75 -6.62
N ALA A 106 -3.13 18.32 -6.87
CA ALA A 106 -2.11 18.21 -5.85
C ALA A 106 -0.98 19.21 -6.04
N GLU A 107 -0.36 19.66 -4.96
CA GLU A 107 0.81 20.55 -4.98
C GLU A 107 2.14 19.76 -5.04
N MET A 108 2.14 18.59 -5.66
CA MET A 108 3.32 17.73 -5.82
C MET A 108 3.32 17.05 -7.19
N ASN A 109 4.50 16.63 -7.64
CA ASN A 109 4.66 15.73 -8.77
C ASN A 109 4.64 14.30 -8.25
N LEU A 110 4.17 13.35 -9.06
CA LEU A 110 4.13 11.94 -8.69
C LEU A 110 5.02 11.09 -9.62
N LEU A 111 5.77 10.22 -9.01
CA LEU A 111 6.46 9.12 -9.66
C LEU A 111 5.83 7.82 -9.14
N LEU A 112 4.95 7.21 -9.93
CA LEU A 112 4.20 6.03 -9.51
C LEU A 112 4.90 4.77 -9.99
N VAL A 113 5.19 3.86 -9.08
CA VAL A 113 5.91 2.61 -9.35
C VAL A 113 5.02 1.44 -9.03
N SER A 114 4.76 0.59 -10.01
CA SER A 114 4.01 -0.64 -9.78
C SER A 114 4.57 -1.81 -10.59
N GLY A 115 4.61 -2.97 -9.98
CA GLY A 115 5.13 -4.18 -10.61
C GLY A 115 4.88 -5.40 -9.75
N VAL A 116 5.61 -6.47 -10.06
CA VAL A 116 5.61 -7.69 -9.25
C VAL A 116 6.84 -7.67 -8.35
N GLU A 117 6.70 -8.14 -7.12
CA GLU A 117 7.83 -8.30 -6.22
C GLU A 117 8.94 -9.12 -6.89
N PRO A 118 10.20 -8.61 -6.93
CA PRO A 118 11.29 -9.36 -7.54
C PRO A 118 11.57 -10.65 -6.77
N SER A 119 11.89 -11.73 -7.49
CA SER A 119 12.26 -13.01 -6.87
C SER A 119 13.73 -13.03 -6.44
N PHE A 120 14.59 -12.24 -7.12
CA PHE A 120 16.03 -12.25 -6.94
C PHE A 120 16.62 -10.85 -6.91
N ARG A 121 17.89 -10.75 -6.44
CA ARG A 121 18.73 -9.54 -6.54
C ARG A 121 18.11 -8.30 -5.91
N TRP A 122 17.46 -8.46 -4.78
CA TRP A 122 16.74 -7.37 -4.09
C TRP A 122 17.59 -6.14 -3.83
N GLN A 123 18.86 -6.33 -3.43
CA GLN A 123 19.79 -5.21 -3.22
C GLN A 123 20.05 -4.41 -4.51
N SER A 124 20.23 -5.11 -5.64
CA SER A 124 20.42 -4.44 -6.94
C SER A 124 19.13 -3.74 -7.40
N PHE A 125 17.99 -4.40 -7.25
CA PHE A 125 16.68 -3.85 -7.58
C PHE A 125 16.37 -2.59 -6.77
N THR A 126 16.63 -2.63 -5.46
CA THR A 126 16.44 -1.49 -4.56
C THR A 126 17.37 -0.33 -4.93
N ALA A 127 18.65 -0.61 -5.17
CA ALA A 127 19.61 0.41 -5.61
C ALA A 127 19.21 1.06 -6.94
N GLU A 128 18.66 0.28 -7.87
CA GLU A 128 18.15 0.75 -9.15
C GLU A 128 16.94 1.69 -8.98
N LEU A 129 16.00 1.36 -8.08
CA LEU A 129 14.87 2.24 -7.77
C LEU A 129 15.31 3.53 -7.08
N LEU A 130 16.23 3.45 -6.11
CA LEU A 130 16.75 4.65 -5.45
C LEU A 130 17.57 5.55 -6.40
N THR A 131 18.27 4.96 -7.37
CA THR A 131 18.93 5.74 -8.44
C THR A 131 17.88 6.53 -9.24
N ARG A 132 16.75 5.91 -9.61
CA ARG A 132 15.65 6.62 -10.28
C ARG A 132 15.00 7.68 -9.41
N ALA A 133 14.90 7.42 -8.11
CA ALA A 133 14.43 8.43 -7.17
C ALA A 133 15.34 9.66 -7.20
N ALA A 134 16.66 9.47 -7.15
CA ALA A 134 17.64 10.55 -7.22
C ALA A 134 17.61 11.28 -8.59
N GLU A 135 17.53 10.55 -9.71
CA GLU A 135 17.45 11.13 -11.06
C GLU A 135 16.17 11.95 -11.31
N ASN A 136 15.13 11.75 -10.51
CA ASN A 136 13.85 12.47 -10.59
C ASN A 136 13.64 13.44 -9.42
N ASP A 137 14.69 13.78 -8.68
CA ASP A 137 14.64 14.70 -7.53
C ASP A 137 13.52 14.35 -6.55
N VAL A 138 13.38 13.04 -6.23
CA VAL A 138 12.34 12.55 -5.32
C VAL A 138 12.63 13.05 -3.92
N SER A 139 11.68 13.80 -3.37
CA SER A 139 11.74 14.39 -2.03
C SER A 139 11.30 13.41 -0.93
N ALA A 140 10.43 12.46 -1.25
CA ALA A 140 10.00 11.41 -0.34
C ALA A 140 9.47 10.18 -1.09
N ILE A 141 9.48 9.04 -0.41
CA ILE A 141 8.95 7.77 -0.91
C ILE A 141 7.75 7.34 -0.05
N VAL A 142 6.64 6.99 -0.68
CA VAL A 142 5.46 6.37 -0.04
C VAL A 142 5.36 4.93 -0.49
N LEU A 143 5.52 4.01 0.45
CA LEU A 143 5.48 2.58 0.22
C LEU A 143 4.11 2.05 0.64
N VAL A 144 3.38 1.44 -0.29
CA VAL A 144 2.02 0.96 -0.04
C VAL A 144 2.02 -0.56 0.05
N GLY A 145 1.46 -1.07 1.12
CA GLY A 145 1.34 -2.50 1.37
C GLY A 145 -0.04 -2.91 1.90
N ALA A 146 -0.34 -4.19 1.76
CA ALA A 146 -1.49 -4.82 2.37
C ALA A 146 -1.08 -6.18 2.94
N LEU A 147 -1.56 -6.51 4.14
CA LEU A 147 -1.21 -7.72 4.84
C LEU A 147 -2.46 -8.46 5.35
N LEU A 148 -2.36 -9.78 5.49
CA LEU A 148 -3.43 -10.58 6.06
C LEU A 148 -3.43 -10.44 7.59
N ALA A 149 -4.60 -10.16 8.17
CA ALA A 149 -4.76 -9.97 9.61
C ALA A 149 -6.06 -10.58 10.15
N ASP A 150 -6.11 -10.73 11.46
CA ASP A 150 -7.28 -11.20 12.22
C ASP A 150 -8.25 -10.01 12.45
N VAL A 151 -8.81 -9.49 11.36
CA VAL A 151 -9.77 -8.37 11.38
C VAL A 151 -11.09 -8.78 10.72
N PRO A 152 -12.25 -8.26 11.18
CA PRO A 152 -13.54 -8.58 10.57
C PRO A 152 -13.76 -7.76 9.29
N HIS A 153 -14.39 -8.38 8.28
CA HIS A 153 -14.77 -7.68 7.06
C HIS A 153 -15.91 -6.69 7.25
N THR A 154 -16.69 -6.84 8.31
CA THR A 154 -17.86 -6.01 8.67
C THR A 154 -17.50 -4.67 9.33
N ARG A 155 -16.23 -4.44 9.64
CA ARG A 155 -15.73 -3.18 10.22
C ARG A 155 -14.87 -2.44 9.19
N PRO A 156 -14.61 -1.14 9.37
CA PRO A 156 -13.65 -0.42 8.55
C PRO A 156 -12.30 -1.13 8.53
N ILE A 157 -11.67 -1.19 7.36
CA ILE A 157 -10.34 -1.79 7.22
C ILE A 157 -9.33 -0.95 8.00
N PRO A 158 -8.62 -1.53 8.99
CA PRO A 158 -7.55 -0.84 9.66
C PRO A 158 -6.41 -0.50 8.69
N SER A 159 -5.98 0.76 8.73
CA SER A 159 -4.82 1.22 7.97
C SER A 159 -3.93 2.09 8.85
N SER A 160 -2.62 2.04 8.60
CA SER A 160 -1.64 2.79 9.39
C SER A 160 -0.56 3.38 8.50
N LEU A 161 -0.06 4.55 8.95
CA LEU A 161 1.14 5.19 8.42
C LEU A 161 2.24 5.05 9.47
N SER A 162 3.48 4.82 9.00
CA SER A 162 4.67 4.81 9.85
C SER A 162 5.88 5.29 9.08
N SER A 163 6.92 5.75 9.80
CA SER A 163 8.18 6.18 9.20
C SER A 163 9.34 5.91 10.16
N GLU A 164 10.53 5.56 9.65
CA GLU A 164 11.77 5.55 10.41
C GLU A 164 12.35 6.98 10.60
N ASP A 165 11.93 7.94 9.77
CA ASP A 165 12.34 9.34 9.82
C ASP A 165 11.59 10.10 10.92
N ALA A 166 12.33 10.56 11.94
CA ALA A 166 11.76 11.26 13.10
C ALA A 166 11.11 12.61 12.72
N ALA A 167 11.57 13.28 11.68
CA ALA A 167 10.99 14.54 11.25
C ALA A 167 9.64 14.33 10.54
N LEU A 168 9.52 13.24 9.76
CA LEU A 168 8.24 12.81 9.20
C LEU A 168 7.26 12.34 10.29
N GLN A 169 7.74 11.64 11.32
CA GLN A 169 6.91 11.25 12.46
C GLN A 169 6.27 12.48 13.11
N GLU A 170 7.08 13.51 13.40
CA GLU A 170 6.59 14.76 14.00
C GLU A 170 5.65 15.53 13.04
N ALA A 171 6.03 15.65 11.75
CA ALA A 171 5.25 16.43 10.78
C ALA A 171 3.87 15.83 10.48
N LEU A 172 3.76 14.50 10.47
CA LEU A 172 2.54 13.77 10.10
C LEU A 172 1.76 13.22 11.28
N ASP A 173 2.32 13.27 12.49
CA ASP A 173 1.78 12.64 13.70
C ASP A 173 1.56 11.13 13.46
N ILE A 174 2.66 10.44 13.11
CA ILE A 174 2.70 9.01 12.82
C ILE A 174 3.79 8.32 13.64
N ASP A 175 3.63 7.00 13.81
CA ASP A 175 4.53 6.21 14.65
C ASP A 175 5.78 5.70 13.91
N GLU A 176 6.79 5.32 14.69
CA GLU A 176 7.90 4.49 14.23
C GLU A 176 7.41 3.06 13.96
N PRO A 177 7.88 2.36 12.88
CA PRO A 177 7.54 0.97 12.67
C PRO A 177 8.13 0.08 13.77
N SER A 178 7.26 -0.72 14.42
CA SER A 178 7.67 -1.60 15.53
C SER A 178 7.86 -3.07 15.14
N TYR A 179 7.57 -3.43 13.88
CA TYR A 179 7.63 -4.81 13.41
C TYR A 179 9.05 -5.33 13.28
N GLU A 180 9.32 -6.47 13.90
CA GLU A 180 10.55 -7.26 13.74
C GLU A 180 10.21 -8.65 13.17
N GLY A 181 10.78 -9.00 12.02
CA GLY A 181 10.53 -10.31 11.40
C GLY A 181 10.89 -10.37 9.92
N PRO A 182 10.49 -11.46 9.22
CA PRO A 182 10.66 -11.55 7.78
C PRO A 182 9.97 -10.40 7.06
N THR A 183 10.65 -9.78 6.09
CA THR A 183 10.11 -8.64 5.35
C THR A 183 10.10 -8.91 3.84
N GLY A 184 9.25 -8.19 3.11
CA GLY A 184 9.22 -8.17 1.65
C GLY A 184 9.98 -6.98 1.08
N ILE A 185 9.90 -6.82 -0.24
CA ILE A 185 10.60 -5.74 -0.95
C ILE A 185 10.20 -4.34 -0.46
N VAL A 186 8.95 -4.17 0.00
CA VAL A 186 8.43 -2.90 0.53
C VAL A 186 9.23 -2.48 1.78
N GLY A 187 9.42 -3.40 2.74
CA GLY A 187 10.19 -3.10 3.95
C GLY A 187 11.68 -2.93 3.68
N VAL A 188 12.25 -3.69 2.72
CA VAL A 188 13.65 -3.49 2.30
C VAL A 188 13.85 -2.10 1.70
N LEU A 189 12.92 -1.65 0.85
CA LEU A 189 12.96 -0.33 0.25
C LEU A 189 12.81 0.79 1.28
N ALA A 190 11.89 0.65 2.26
CA ALA A 190 11.73 1.62 3.33
C ALA A 190 13.04 1.85 4.08
N HIS A 191 13.64 0.76 4.57
CA HIS A 191 14.90 0.80 5.30
C HIS A 191 16.07 1.33 4.46
N THR A 192 16.15 0.94 3.17
CA THR A 192 17.27 1.39 2.32
C THR A 192 17.10 2.86 1.91
N ALA A 193 15.87 3.34 1.76
CA ALA A 193 15.59 4.76 1.50
C ALA A 193 16.02 5.63 2.69
N ASP A 194 15.68 5.22 3.92
CA ASP A 194 16.12 5.88 5.14
C ASP A 194 17.65 5.94 5.22
N GLN A 195 18.35 4.81 5.01
CA GLN A 195 19.82 4.78 4.95
C GLN A 195 20.43 5.70 3.87
N ALA A 196 19.70 5.91 2.77
CA ALA A 196 20.11 6.82 1.70
C ALA A 196 19.76 8.28 1.98
N GLY A 197 19.10 8.57 3.11
CA GLY A 197 18.63 9.91 3.48
C GLY A 197 17.45 10.41 2.67
N ILE A 198 16.67 9.48 2.08
CA ILE A 198 15.41 9.80 1.40
C ILE A 198 14.26 9.49 2.37
N PRO A 199 13.50 10.51 2.83
CA PRO A 199 12.38 10.30 3.74
C PRO A 199 11.38 9.30 3.19
N ALA A 200 10.96 8.31 3.99
CA ALA A 200 10.06 7.25 3.56
C ALA A 200 8.88 7.08 4.51
N VAL A 201 7.68 6.99 3.95
CA VAL A 201 6.43 6.68 4.68
C VAL A 201 5.90 5.34 4.22
N SER A 202 5.65 4.44 5.14
CA SER A 202 4.98 3.16 4.88
C SER A 202 3.50 3.26 5.21
N LEU A 203 2.64 2.95 4.24
CA LEU A 203 1.19 2.86 4.38
C LEU A 203 0.76 1.41 4.26
N TRP A 204 0.13 0.88 5.30
CA TRP A 204 -0.35 -0.51 5.34
C TRP A 204 -1.84 -0.59 5.58
N ALA A 205 -2.50 -1.57 4.94
CA ALA A 205 -3.88 -1.94 5.23
C ALA A 205 -3.96 -3.41 5.66
N ALA A 206 -4.86 -3.69 6.64
CA ALA A 206 -5.14 -5.04 7.12
C ALA A 206 -6.27 -5.67 6.30
N VAL A 207 -6.04 -6.84 5.71
CA VAL A 207 -7.03 -7.60 4.95
C VAL A 207 -7.46 -8.82 5.77
N PRO A 208 -8.77 -9.09 5.93
CA PRO A 208 -9.24 -10.28 6.64
C PRO A 208 -8.64 -11.55 6.04
N HIS A 209 -7.91 -12.34 6.85
CA HIS A 209 -7.15 -13.48 6.33
C HIS A 209 -8.02 -14.59 5.76
N TYR A 210 -9.28 -14.74 6.22
CA TYR A 210 -10.21 -15.77 5.77
C TYR A 210 -10.76 -15.52 4.35
N VAL A 211 -10.55 -14.31 3.80
CA VAL A 211 -10.89 -13.95 2.41
C VAL A 211 -9.69 -13.40 1.62
N GLY A 212 -8.47 -13.62 2.09
CA GLY A 212 -7.24 -13.06 1.53
C GLY A 212 -6.84 -13.57 0.14
N GLN A 213 -7.49 -14.61 -0.40
CA GLN A 213 -7.22 -15.14 -1.74
C GLN A 213 -8.02 -14.42 -2.85
N ALA A 214 -9.05 -13.69 -2.51
CA ALA A 214 -9.86 -12.89 -3.42
C ALA A 214 -9.38 -11.44 -3.45
N PRO A 215 -9.69 -10.66 -4.50
CA PRO A 215 -9.50 -9.21 -4.46
C PRO A 215 -10.20 -8.59 -3.25
N SER A 216 -9.58 -7.58 -2.64
CA SER A 216 -10.15 -6.86 -1.50
C SER A 216 -10.38 -5.38 -1.83
N PRO A 217 -11.49 -5.04 -2.53
CA PRO A 217 -11.79 -3.66 -2.89
C PRO A 217 -12.02 -2.77 -1.67
N LYS A 218 -12.47 -3.33 -0.54
CA LYS A 218 -12.62 -2.60 0.71
C LYS A 218 -11.27 -2.13 1.27
N ALA A 219 -10.23 -2.97 1.20
CA ALA A 219 -8.88 -2.59 1.58
C ALA A 219 -8.24 -1.62 0.56
N GLN A 220 -8.48 -1.83 -0.73
CA GLN A 220 -8.08 -0.88 -1.78
C GLN A 220 -8.67 0.51 -1.51
N LEU A 221 -9.98 0.61 -1.22
CA LEU A 221 -10.65 1.86 -0.90
C LEU A 221 -10.03 2.55 0.33
N ALA A 222 -9.72 1.78 1.39
CA ALA A 222 -9.08 2.31 2.57
C ALA A 222 -7.71 2.92 2.26
N LEU A 223 -6.89 2.22 1.45
CA LEU A 223 -5.58 2.73 1.00
C LEU A 223 -5.73 3.97 0.11
N MET A 224 -6.67 3.98 -0.83
CA MET A 224 -6.92 5.15 -1.69
C MET A 224 -7.27 6.38 -0.86
N ARG A 225 -8.13 6.25 0.14
CA ARG A 225 -8.50 7.35 1.04
C ARG A 225 -7.32 7.89 1.84
N GLN A 226 -6.44 7.00 2.34
CA GLN A 226 -5.23 7.44 3.04
C GLN A 226 -4.25 8.15 2.10
N LEU A 227 -4.17 7.71 0.85
CA LEU A 227 -3.32 8.35 -0.16
C LEU A 227 -3.89 9.70 -0.60
N GLU A 228 -5.22 9.85 -0.70
CA GLU A 228 -5.87 11.17 -0.89
C GLU A 228 -5.46 12.12 0.24
N ASP A 229 -5.59 11.66 1.51
CA ASP A 229 -5.30 12.45 2.68
C ASP A 229 -3.81 12.84 2.79
N LEU A 230 -2.90 11.97 2.35
CA LEU A 230 -1.46 12.21 2.41
C LEU A 230 -0.95 13.07 1.25
N LEU A 231 -1.47 12.83 0.04
CA LEU A 231 -0.96 13.42 -1.20
C LEU A 231 -1.76 14.65 -1.65
N GLY A 232 -2.89 14.95 -1.01
CA GLY A 232 -3.78 16.03 -1.41
C GLY A 232 -4.43 15.82 -2.77
N LEU A 233 -4.63 14.55 -3.15
CA LEU A 233 -5.30 14.19 -4.38
C LEU A 233 -6.82 14.24 -4.21
N THR A 234 -7.53 14.37 -5.32
CA THR A 234 -8.96 14.08 -5.40
C THR A 234 -9.12 12.86 -6.31
N LEU A 235 -9.60 11.76 -5.74
CA LEU A 235 -9.77 10.49 -6.46
C LEU A 235 -11.26 10.21 -6.67
N GLU A 236 -11.60 9.70 -7.85
CA GLU A 236 -12.93 9.13 -8.12
C GLU A 236 -12.97 7.74 -7.48
N VAL A 237 -13.64 7.63 -6.34
CA VAL A 237 -13.68 6.40 -5.54
C VAL A 237 -15.02 5.67 -5.60
N GLU A 238 -16.01 6.20 -6.32
CA GLU A 238 -17.38 5.72 -6.34
C GLU A 238 -17.47 4.27 -6.80
N GLU A 239 -16.81 3.92 -7.92
CA GLU A 239 -16.80 2.54 -8.45
C GLU A 239 -16.16 1.56 -7.45
N VAL A 240 -15.02 1.96 -6.85
CA VAL A 240 -14.34 1.12 -5.86
C VAL A 240 -15.16 1.00 -4.57
N ALA A 241 -15.92 2.02 -4.21
CA ALA A 241 -16.82 1.98 -3.06
C ALA A 241 -18.00 1.03 -3.30
N GLU A 242 -18.61 1.04 -4.49
CA GLU A 242 -19.64 0.09 -4.89
C GLU A 242 -19.12 -1.36 -4.89
N ASP A 243 -17.92 -1.57 -5.40
CA ASP A 243 -17.24 -2.87 -5.38
C ASP A 243 -16.94 -3.33 -3.95
N ALA A 244 -16.53 -2.40 -3.06
CA ALA A 244 -16.28 -2.70 -1.64
C ALA A 244 -17.55 -3.14 -0.92
N GLU A 245 -18.67 -2.47 -1.17
CA GLU A 245 -19.97 -2.86 -0.62
C GLU A 245 -20.45 -4.21 -1.18
N ALA A 246 -20.27 -4.45 -2.47
CA ALA A 246 -20.62 -5.73 -3.10
C ALA A 246 -19.77 -6.88 -2.54
N TRP A 247 -18.46 -6.62 -2.36
CA TRP A 247 -17.54 -7.57 -1.75
C TRP A 247 -17.93 -7.90 -0.30
N GLU A 248 -18.26 -6.89 0.51
CA GLU A 248 -18.69 -7.09 1.90
C GLU A 248 -19.93 -7.96 1.98
N ARG A 249 -20.97 -7.67 1.17
CA ARG A 249 -22.18 -8.52 1.08
C ARG A 249 -21.86 -9.95 0.66
N GLY A 250 -20.97 -10.14 -0.31
CA GLY A 250 -20.54 -11.47 -0.75
C GLY A 250 -19.81 -12.26 0.34
N VAL A 251 -19.03 -11.59 1.18
CA VAL A 251 -18.35 -12.23 2.32
C VAL A 251 -19.34 -12.53 3.44
N ASP A 252 -20.32 -11.66 3.70
CA ASP A 252 -21.44 -11.92 4.62
C ASP A 252 -22.21 -13.19 4.24
N ASP A 253 -22.56 -13.34 2.96
CA ASP A 253 -23.27 -14.52 2.45
C ASP A 253 -22.44 -15.80 2.69
N LEU A 254 -21.14 -15.78 2.38
CA LEU A 254 -20.24 -16.90 2.63
C LEU A 254 -20.11 -17.23 4.13
N ALA A 255 -20.05 -16.22 4.98
CA ALA A 255 -19.97 -16.41 6.43
C ALA A 255 -21.27 -17.00 7.01
N GLN A 256 -22.43 -16.70 6.41
CA GLN A 256 -23.73 -17.29 6.82
C GLN A 256 -23.88 -18.74 6.41
N GLU A 257 -23.21 -19.19 5.34
CA GLU A 257 -23.24 -20.59 4.89
C GLU A 257 -22.38 -21.51 5.74
N ASP A 258 -21.40 -20.97 6.48
CA ASP A 258 -20.47 -21.72 7.32
C ASP A 258 -20.49 -21.19 8.78
N SER A 259 -21.05 -22.00 9.68
CA SER A 259 -21.20 -21.63 11.09
C SER A 259 -19.86 -21.36 11.80
N ASP A 260 -18.77 -22.02 11.39
CA ASP A 260 -17.45 -21.84 12.00
C ASP A 260 -16.86 -20.50 11.59
N ILE A 261 -17.09 -20.08 10.36
CA ILE A 261 -16.71 -18.77 9.86
C ILE A 261 -17.56 -17.68 10.52
N ALA A 262 -18.88 -17.87 10.65
CA ALA A 262 -19.76 -16.92 11.32
C ALA A 262 -19.33 -16.66 12.77
N GLU A 263 -19.09 -17.73 13.54
CA GLU A 263 -18.61 -17.63 14.93
C GLU A 263 -17.22 -16.96 15.01
N TYR A 264 -16.37 -17.23 14.03
CA TYR A 264 -15.06 -16.59 13.98
C TYR A 264 -15.16 -15.09 13.72
N VAL A 265 -15.98 -14.68 12.74
CA VAL A 265 -16.24 -13.26 12.44
C VAL A 265 -16.81 -12.54 13.65
N GLN A 266 -17.80 -13.13 14.35
CA GLN A 266 -18.35 -12.55 15.57
C GLN A 266 -17.27 -12.31 16.65
N ARG A 267 -16.35 -13.24 16.85
CA ARG A 267 -15.23 -13.06 17.80
C ARG A 267 -14.29 -11.92 17.38
N LEU A 268 -14.06 -11.75 16.10
CA LEU A 268 -13.26 -10.64 15.58
C LEU A 268 -13.97 -9.29 15.78
N GLU A 269 -15.28 -9.25 15.57
CA GLU A 269 -16.11 -8.05 15.83
C GLU A 269 -16.06 -7.65 17.31
N GLU A 270 -16.28 -8.61 18.22
CA GLU A 270 -16.21 -8.38 19.68
C GLU A 270 -14.83 -7.86 20.10
N ALA A 271 -13.76 -8.39 19.48
CA ALA A 271 -12.41 -7.91 19.71
C ALA A 271 -12.19 -6.49 19.17
N SER A 272 -12.70 -6.20 17.97
CA SER A 272 -12.56 -4.88 17.34
C SER A 272 -13.38 -3.79 18.06
N ASP A 273 -14.56 -4.13 18.60
CA ASP A 273 -15.47 -3.20 19.25
C ASP A 273 -15.11 -2.93 20.73
N THR A 274 -14.09 -3.62 21.28
CA THR A 274 -13.68 -3.45 22.69
C THR A 274 -12.76 -2.23 22.86
N PRO A 275 -13.12 -1.23 23.69
CA PRO A 275 -12.45 0.08 23.76
C PRO A 275 -10.98 0.09 24.23
N ASN A 276 -10.41 -1.06 24.58
CA ASN A 276 -9.04 -1.19 25.09
C ASN A 276 -8.03 -1.76 24.07
N LEU A 277 -8.42 -1.94 22.80
CA LEU A 277 -7.44 -2.17 21.75
C LEU A 277 -6.92 -0.82 21.27
N PRO A 278 -5.59 -0.63 21.19
CA PRO A 278 -5.07 0.55 20.52
C PRO A 278 -5.74 0.63 19.15
N GLU A 279 -6.24 1.82 18.80
CA GLU A 279 -6.62 2.14 17.43
C GLU A 279 -5.58 1.54 16.51
N ALA A 280 -5.95 1.17 15.27
CA ALA A 280 -5.09 0.42 14.34
C ALA A 280 -3.75 1.14 14.14
N SER A 281 -2.92 1.08 15.15
CA SER A 281 -1.54 1.54 15.14
C SER A 281 -0.73 0.53 14.31
N GLY A 282 0.36 0.98 13.72
CA GLY A 282 1.33 0.09 13.07
C GLY A 282 1.69 -1.10 13.95
N GLU A 283 1.71 -0.90 15.29
CA GLU A 283 1.90 -1.95 16.31
C GLU A 283 0.78 -3.00 16.35
N ALA A 284 -0.48 -2.60 16.20
CA ALA A 284 -1.59 -3.55 16.21
C ALA A 284 -1.56 -4.40 14.95
N ILE A 285 -1.30 -3.78 13.79
CA ILE A 285 -1.13 -4.47 12.51
C ILE A 285 0.10 -5.39 12.56
N ALA A 286 1.23 -4.93 13.08
CA ALA A 286 2.45 -5.71 13.23
C ALA A 286 2.24 -6.93 14.15
N ARG A 287 1.58 -6.76 15.30
CA ARG A 287 1.25 -7.84 16.24
C ARG A 287 0.31 -8.88 15.63
N GLU A 288 -0.67 -8.46 14.84
CA GLU A 288 -1.56 -9.37 14.13
C GLU A 288 -0.82 -10.19 13.07
N PHE A 289 0.08 -9.54 12.32
CA PHE A 289 0.93 -10.20 11.34
C PHE A 289 1.88 -11.22 11.99
N GLU A 290 2.52 -10.90 13.11
CA GLU A 290 3.33 -11.84 13.89
C GLU A 290 2.50 -13.04 14.39
N ARG A 291 1.28 -12.79 14.86
CA ARG A 291 0.37 -13.85 15.33
C ARG A 291 -0.01 -14.80 14.20
N TYR A 292 -0.30 -14.24 13.02
CA TYR A 292 -0.59 -15.01 11.81
C TYR A 292 0.61 -15.88 11.38
N LEU A 293 1.82 -15.31 11.34
CA LEU A 293 3.03 -16.05 10.99
C LEU A 293 3.36 -17.17 11.99
N ARG A 294 3.16 -16.95 13.30
CA ARG A 294 3.35 -17.99 14.33
C ARG A 294 2.38 -19.16 14.17
N ARG A 295 1.14 -18.92 13.77
CA ARG A 295 0.15 -19.98 13.51
C ARG A 295 0.49 -20.85 12.29
N ARG A 296 1.20 -20.31 11.31
CA ARG A 296 1.64 -21.03 10.10
C ARG A 296 2.96 -21.76 10.21
N ARG A 297 3.73 -21.58 11.29
CA ARG A 297 4.92 -22.41 11.53
C ARG A 297 4.49 -23.83 11.82
N PRO A 298 4.95 -24.84 11.03
CA PRO A 298 4.77 -26.24 11.40
C PRO A 298 5.47 -26.49 12.75
N PRO A 299 4.95 -27.37 13.60
CA PRO A 299 5.63 -27.72 14.84
C PRO A 299 7.05 -28.19 14.50
N GLU A 300 8.03 -27.60 15.17
CA GLU A 300 9.42 -28.02 15.05
C GLU A 300 9.50 -29.51 15.41
N ALA A 301 10.04 -30.32 14.48
CA ALA A 301 10.24 -31.77 14.65
C ALA A 301 11.45 -32.03 15.54
#